data_036bd4f2932ab5dd5c814b432622845f
#
_entry.id   036bd4f2932ab5dd5c814b432622845f
#
_cell.length_a   1.000
_cell.length_b   1.000
_cell.length_c   1.000
_cell.angle_alpha   90.00
_cell.angle_beta   90.00
_cell.angle_gamma   90.00
#
_symmetry.space_group_name_H-M   'P 1'
#
loop_
_entity.id
_entity.type
_entity.pdbx_description
1 polymer ?
#
loop_
_entity_poly.entity_id
_entity_poly.type
_entity_poly.pdbx_seq_one_letter_code
_entity_poly.pdbx_strand_id
1 'polypeptide(L)'
;MHRFFCLLLLGLLSVPFIAAQGDFVIRDYRVDLALQQNGEFHVTERLTVDFLVPRHGIKRDIPLKYDVSPDVSGSSIDRWFSHELFLRQLRVEGHPFEKQFIGTGVQLKIGDPDRFVSGRQEYAISYTVQNGIL
;
A
#
# COMPACT_ATOMS: atom_id res chain seq x y z
N MET A 1 39.22 7.48 62.60
CA MET A 1 37.82 7.62 62.04
C MET A 1 37.92 7.95 60.56
N HIS A 2 37.84 6.97 59.76
CA HIS A 2 37.88 7.16 58.28
C HIS A 2 36.46 6.98 57.74
N ARG A 3 35.83 8.06 57.29
CA ARG A 3 34.55 8.08 56.67
C ARG A 3 34.74 7.82 55.12
N PHE A 4 34.51 6.61 54.70
CA PHE A 4 34.44 6.27 53.28
C PHE A 4 33.14 6.84 52.70
N PHE A 5 33.28 7.84 51.81
CA PHE A 5 32.18 8.39 51.02
C PHE A 5 32.08 7.59 49.73
N CYS A 6 31.13 6.67 49.67
CA CYS A 6 30.88 5.86 48.47
C CYS A 6 30.03 6.68 47.49
N LEU A 7 30.69 7.26 46.47
CA LEU A 7 30.01 7.98 45.38
C LEU A 7 29.43 6.94 44.40
N LEU A 8 28.12 6.73 44.49
CA LEU A 8 27.39 5.88 43.55
C LEU A 8 27.16 6.66 42.25
N LEU A 9 28.01 6.41 41.23
CA LEU A 9 27.90 7.01 39.91
C LEU A 9 26.76 6.29 39.14
N LEU A 10 25.56 6.87 39.17
CA LEU A 10 24.41 6.38 38.42
C LEU A 10 24.59 6.78 36.94
N GLY A 11 25.23 5.90 36.18
CA GLY A 11 25.34 6.06 34.72
C GLY A 11 23.98 5.96 34.05
N LEU A 12 23.42 7.08 33.60
CA LEU A 12 22.26 7.11 32.72
C LEU A 12 22.66 6.48 31.39
N LEU A 13 22.33 5.22 31.18
CA LEU A 13 22.35 4.57 29.88
C LEU A 13 21.20 5.17 29.04
N SER A 14 21.49 6.22 28.26
CA SER A 14 20.60 6.68 27.20
C SER A 14 20.62 5.64 26.09
N VAL A 15 19.60 4.77 26.08
CA VAL A 15 19.35 3.86 24.95
C VAL A 15 18.90 4.73 23.78
N PRO A 16 19.63 4.79 22.64
CA PRO A 16 19.16 5.52 21.49
C PRO A 16 17.89 4.83 20.99
N PHE A 17 16.79 5.57 20.95
CA PHE A 17 15.56 5.11 20.31
C PHE A 17 15.83 5.10 18.81
N ILE A 18 16.21 3.93 18.26
CA ILE A 18 16.33 3.73 16.82
C ILE A 18 14.90 3.61 16.31
N ALA A 19 14.32 4.73 15.87
CA ALA A 19 13.12 4.71 15.08
C ALA A 19 13.45 3.91 13.81
N ALA A 20 12.76 2.80 13.58
CA ALA A 20 12.85 2.04 12.34
C ALA A 20 12.37 2.95 11.21
N GLN A 21 13.31 3.59 10.52
CA GLN A 21 13.03 4.42 9.37
C GLN A 21 12.69 3.47 8.23
N GLY A 22 11.47 3.56 7.68
CA GLY A 22 11.07 2.74 6.54
C GLY A 22 12.00 2.97 5.35
N ASP A 23 12.08 1.99 4.46
CA ASP A 23 12.97 2.03 3.29
C ASP A 23 12.57 3.08 2.25
N PHE A 24 11.33 3.56 2.31
CA PHE A 24 10.78 4.61 1.46
C PHE A 24 9.66 5.37 2.16
N VAL A 25 9.33 6.54 1.60
CA VAL A 25 8.22 7.39 2.04
C VAL A 25 7.34 7.71 0.83
N ILE A 26 6.04 7.50 0.95
CA ILE A 26 5.07 7.98 -0.04
C ILE A 26 4.82 9.46 0.26
N ARG A 27 5.19 10.34 -0.66
CA ARG A 27 5.05 11.79 -0.54
C ARG A 27 3.69 12.28 -1.02
N ASP A 28 3.18 11.67 -2.06
CA ASP A 28 1.87 11.97 -2.62
C ASP A 28 1.23 10.69 -3.14
N TYR A 29 -0.07 10.55 -2.90
CA TYR A 29 -0.87 9.47 -3.44
C TYR A 29 -2.24 10.02 -3.84
N ARG A 30 -2.49 10.00 -5.15
CA ARG A 30 -3.74 10.49 -5.73
C ARG A 30 -4.42 9.36 -6.48
N VAL A 31 -5.74 9.27 -6.29
CA VAL A 31 -6.60 8.34 -7.02
C VAL A 31 -7.71 9.12 -7.69
N ASP A 32 -7.78 9.03 -9.01
CA ASP A 32 -8.87 9.57 -9.82
C ASP A 32 -9.79 8.42 -10.23
N LEU A 33 -11.08 8.57 -9.95
CA LEU A 33 -12.13 7.60 -10.26
C LEU A 33 -13.12 8.24 -11.24
N ALA A 34 -13.27 7.66 -12.43
CA ALA A 34 -14.24 8.10 -13.42
C ALA A 34 -15.28 6.99 -13.66
N LEU A 35 -16.51 7.22 -13.18
CA LEU A 35 -17.65 6.33 -13.46
C LEU A 35 -18.09 6.50 -14.91
N GLN A 36 -18.16 5.39 -15.64
CA GLN A 36 -18.62 5.32 -17.01
C GLN A 36 -20.13 5.04 -17.07
N GLN A 37 -20.77 5.38 -18.18
CA GLN A 37 -22.23 5.15 -18.39
C GLN A 37 -22.61 3.67 -18.32
N ASN A 38 -21.68 2.76 -18.60
CA ASN A 38 -21.88 1.32 -18.51
C ASN A 38 -21.69 0.74 -17.09
N GLY A 39 -21.48 1.61 -16.07
CA GLY A 39 -21.27 1.18 -14.69
C GLY A 39 -19.83 0.75 -14.35
N GLU A 40 -18.90 0.87 -15.27
CA GLU A 40 -17.49 0.62 -15.02
C GLU A 40 -16.80 1.83 -14.39
N PHE A 41 -15.80 1.60 -13.55
CA PHE A 41 -14.91 2.64 -13.06
C PHE A 41 -13.58 2.61 -13.81
N HIS A 42 -13.20 3.73 -14.39
CA HIS A 42 -11.83 3.94 -14.81
C HIS A 42 -11.05 4.56 -13.66
N VAL A 43 -9.99 3.88 -13.25
CA VAL A 43 -9.17 4.26 -12.08
C VAL A 43 -7.79 4.66 -12.58
N THR A 44 -7.30 5.80 -12.09
CA THR A 44 -5.90 6.21 -12.26
C THR A 44 -5.30 6.53 -10.90
N GLU A 45 -4.25 5.81 -10.54
CA GLU A 45 -3.48 6.03 -9.32
C GLU A 45 -2.15 6.71 -9.69
N ARG A 46 -1.78 7.76 -8.97
CA ARG A 46 -0.47 8.42 -9.08
C ARG A 46 0.20 8.45 -7.73
N LEU A 47 1.43 7.97 -7.68
CA LEU A 47 2.23 7.93 -6.46
C LEU A 47 3.57 8.63 -6.69
N THR A 48 3.95 9.48 -5.74
CA THR A 48 5.32 10.00 -5.63
C THR A 48 5.97 9.34 -4.42
N VAL A 49 7.05 8.61 -4.65
CA VAL A 49 7.76 7.81 -3.63
C VAL A 49 9.20 8.29 -3.54
N ASP A 50 9.66 8.61 -2.32
CA ASP A 50 11.07 8.85 -2.03
C ASP A 50 11.69 7.59 -1.45
N PHE A 51 12.59 6.94 -2.18
CA PHE A 51 13.37 5.81 -1.69
C PHE A 51 14.57 6.32 -0.88
N LEU A 52 14.58 5.97 0.40
CA LEU A 52 15.65 6.32 1.35
C LEU A 52 16.83 5.36 1.24
N VAL A 53 16.57 4.14 0.76
CA VAL A 53 17.58 3.14 0.39
C VAL A 53 17.27 2.61 -1.02
N PRO A 54 18.27 2.14 -1.78
CA PRO A 54 18.05 1.58 -3.11
C PRO A 54 17.09 0.38 -3.08
N ARG A 55 16.10 0.39 -3.98
CA ARG A 55 15.09 -0.67 -4.14
C ARG A 55 14.86 -0.95 -5.62
N HIS A 56 14.27 -2.13 -5.93
CA HIS A 56 13.90 -2.49 -7.31
C HIS A 56 12.56 -1.89 -7.76
N GLY A 57 11.86 -1.14 -6.89
CA GLY A 57 10.58 -0.55 -7.15
C GLY A 57 9.58 -0.74 -6.00
N ILE A 58 8.30 -0.77 -6.32
CA ILE A 58 7.21 -0.87 -5.33
C ILE A 58 6.34 -2.10 -5.59
N LYS A 59 5.61 -2.51 -4.54
CA LYS A 59 4.49 -3.45 -4.64
C LYS A 59 3.19 -2.70 -4.40
N ARG A 60 2.18 -2.97 -5.22
CA ARG A 60 0.83 -2.42 -5.07
C ARG A 60 -0.18 -3.55 -5.09
N ASP A 61 -0.89 -3.71 -4.00
CA ASP A 61 -1.96 -4.70 -3.87
C ASP A 61 -3.31 -4.04 -4.17
N ILE A 62 -4.03 -4.58 -5.13
CA ILE A 62 -5.37 -4.14 -5.52
C ILE A 62 -6.35 -5.23 -5.08
N PRO A 63 -7.14 -4.99 -4.02
CA PRO A 63 -8.13 -5.96 -3.58
C PRO A 63 -9.28 -6.03 -4.59
N LEU A 64 -9.73 -7.24 -4.90
CA LEU A 64 -10.82 -7.49 -5.85
C LEU A 64 -11.99 -8.23 -5.21
N LYS A 65 -11.87 -8.65 -3.96
CA LYS A 65 -12.91 -9.39 -3.26
C LYS A 65 -13.17 -8.73 -1.91
N TYR A 66 -14.43 -8.46 -1.63
CA TYR A 66 -14.88 -7.84 -0.39
C TYR A 66 -16.05 -8.63 0.19
N ASP A 67 -16.02 -8.83 1.48
CA ASP A 67 -17.17 -9.36 2.20
C ASP A 67 -18.05 -8.17 2.61
N VAL A 68 -19.26 -8.15 2.10
CA VAL A 68 -20.24 -7.11 2.39
C VAL A 68 -21.24 -7.66 3.40
N SER A 69 -21.29 -7.04 4.57
CA SER A 69 -22.37 -7.25 5.53
C SER A 69 -23.50 -6.27 5.18
N PRO A 70 -24.72 -6.71 4.89
CA PRO A 70 -25.85 -5.80 4.79
C PRO A 70 -26.11 -5.22 6.17
N ASP A 71 -25.71 -3.98 6.40
CA ASP A 71 -26.09 -3.22 7.60
C ASP A 71 -27.56 -2.79 7.47
N VAL A 72 -28.45 -3.74 7.64
CA VAL A 72 -29.87 -3.47 7.76
C VAL A 72 -30.21 -3.51 9.25
N SER A 73 -30.17 -2.34 9.89
CA SER A 73 -30.63 -2.15 11.24
C SER A 73 -32.04 -2.75 11.41
N GLY A 74 -32.10 -3.93 12.02
CA GLY A 74 -33.36 -4.58 12.43
C GLY A 74 -33.73 -5.88 11.70
N SER A 75 -32.95 -6.40 10.77
CA SER A 75 -33.19 -7.72 10.21
C SER A 75 -32.14 -8.73 10.66
N SER A 76 -32.61 -9.85 11.21
CA SER A 76 -31.79 -11.01 11.61
C SER A 76 -31.29 -11.86 10.41
N ILE A 77 -30.91 -11.17 9.32
CA ILE A 77 -30.34 -11.84 8.14
C ILE A 77 -28.83 -11.72 8.20
N ASP A 78 -28.24 -12.69 8.85
CA ASP A 78 -26.78 -12.88 8.97
C ASP A 78 -26.23 -13.48 7.66
N ARG A 79 -26.44 -12.76 6.54
CA ARG A 79 -25.92 -13.16 5.23
C ARG A 79 -24.77 -12.28 4.82
N TRP A 80 -23.57 -12.81 4.94
CA TRP A 80 -22.37 -12.27 4.33
C TRP A 80 -22.41 -12.54 2.82
N PHE A 81 -22.33 -11.47 2.03
CA PHE A 81 -22.17 -11.58 0.59
C PHE A 81 -20.74 -11.26 0.23
N SER A 82 -20.10 -12.16 -0.50
CA SER A 82 -18.83 -11.88 -1.12
C SER A 82 -19.06 -11.15 -2.44
N HIS A 83 -18.56 -9.92 -2.54
CA HIS A 83 -18.61 -9.13 -3.77
C HIS A 83 -17.27 -9.22 -4.48
N GLU A 84 -17.27 -9.58 -5.74
CA GLU A 84 -16.08 -9.76 -6.55
C GLU A 84 -16.03 -8.71 -7.67
N LEU A 85 -14.90 -7.99 -7.73
CA LEU A 85 -14.59 -7.01 -8.75
C LEU A 85 -13.74 -7.65 -9.86
N PHE A 86 -13.94 -7.18 -11.09
CA PHE A 86 -13.13 -7.61 -12.23
C PHE A 86 -12.24 -6.47 -12.69
N LEU A 87 -10.93 -6.73 -12.72
CA LEU A 87 -9.94 -5.77 -13.16
C LEU A 87 -9.56 -6.01 -14.61
N ARG A 88 -9.67 -4.96 -15.43
CA ARG A 88 -9.35 -4.98 -16.86
C ARG A 88 -8.43 -3.83 -17.25
N GLN A 89 -7.79 -3.93 -18.40
CA GLN A 89 -7.00 -2.88 -19.03
C GLN A 89 -5.91 -2.28 -18.11
N LEU A 90 -5.31 -3.13 -17.30
CA LEU A 90 -4.26 -2.72 -16.37
C LEU A 90 -3.03 -2.24 -17.14
N ARG A 91 -2.54 -1.05 -16.79
CA ARG A 91 -1.34 -0.43 -17.35
C ARG A 91 -0.54 0.24 -16.25
N VAL A 92 0.78 0.25 -16.42
CA VAL A 92 1.72 1.02 -15.61
C VAL A 92 2.57 1.86 -16.56
N GLU A 93 2.64 3.16 -16.34
CA GLU A 93 3.39 4.06 -17.21
C GLU A 93 4.87 4.08 -16.83
N GLY A 94 5.74 3.98 -17.84
CA GLY A 94 7.18 4.22 -17.70
C GLY A 94 7.98 3.18 -16.90
N HIS A 95 7.33 2.14 -16.37
CA HIS A 95 7.99 1.10 -15.58
C HIS A 95 7.57 -0.29 -16.03
N PRO A 96 8.49 -1.26 -16.08
CA PRO A 96 8.12 -2.67 -16.22
C PRO A 96 7.35 -3.11 -14.99
N PHE A 97 6.43 -4.06 -15.14
CA PHE A 97 5.71 -4.63 -14.02
C PHE A 97 5.31 -6.08 -14.24
N GLU A 98 5.16 -6.79 -13.14
CA GLU A 98 4.59 -8.13 -13.08
C GLU A 98 3.27 -8.09 -12.34
N LYS A 99 2.29 -8.87 -12.82
CA LYS A 99 0.99 -9.06 -12.18
C LYS A 99 0.89 -10.48 -11.63
N GLN A 100 0.57 -10.59 -10.34
CA GLN A 100 0.36 -11.85 -9.66
C GLN A 100 -1.01 -11.84 -8.94
N PHE A 101 -1.79 -12.92 -9.07
CA PHE A 101 -3.00 -13.10 -8.28
C PHE A 101 -2.61 -13.55 -6.87
N ILE A 102 -3.17 -12.88 -5.86
CA ILE A 102 -2.95 -13.13 -4.44
C ILE A 102 -4.31 -13.24 -3.75
N GLY A 103 -4.62 -14.39 -3.13
CA GLY A 103 -5.80 -14.56 -2.30
C GLY A 103 -7.05 -13.81 -2.79
N THR A 104 -7.28 -12.62 -2.27
CA THR A 104 -8.46 -11.78 -2.56
C THR A 104 -8.23 -10.68 -3.59
N GLY A 105 -7.11 -10.67 -4.31
CA GLY A 105 -6.82 -9.58 -5.24
C GLY A 105 -5.65 -9.82 -6.17
N VAL A 106 -5.08 -8.73 -6.64
CA VAL A 106 -3.93 -8.69 -7.54
C VAL A 106 -2.81 -7.90 -6.89
N GLN A 107 -1.60 -8.45 -6.89
CA GLN A 107 -0.37 -7.73 -6.56
C GLN A 107 0.35 -7.33 -7.83
N LEU A 108 0.73 -6.07 -7.93
CA LEU A 108 1.65 -5.55 -8.93
C LEU A 108 3.02 -5.38 -8.30
N LYS A 109 4.04 -5.94 -8.93
CA LYS A 109 5.43 -5.62 -8.66
C LYS A 109 5.89 -4.67 -9.76
N ILE A 110 6.11 -3.41 -9.42
CA ILE A 110 6.42 -2.34 -10.37
C ILE A 110 7.87 -1.94 -10.21
N GLY A 111 8.65 -2.14 -11.25
CA GLY A 111 10.09 -1.89 -11.30
C GLY A 111 10.83 -3.02 -11.98
N ASP A 112 12.11 -2.80 -12.23
CA ASP A 112 13.00 -3.75 -12.90
C ASP A 112 13.74 -4.57 -11.82
N PRO A 113 13.66 -5.91 -11.82
CA PRO A 113 14.34 -6.76 -10.84
C PRO A 113 15.87 -6.65 -10.91
N ASP A 114 16.41 -6.23 -12.05
CA ASP A 114 17.86 -6.13 -12.28
C ASP A 114 18.40 -4.70 -12.07
N ARG A 115 17.54 -3.73 -11.75
CA ARG A 115 17.90 -2.33 -11.59
C ARG A 115 17.42 -1.76 -10.27
N PHE A 116 18.31 -1.07 -9.56
CA PHE A 116 17.96 -0.32 -8.38
C PHE A 116 17.53 1.11 -8.75
N VAL A 117 16.55 1.62 -8.02
CA VAL A 117 16.12 3.02 -8.01
C VAL A 117 16.32 3.59 -6.62
N SER A 118 16.62 4.88 -6.53
CA SER A 118 16.76 5.63 -5.28
C SER A 118 16.21 7.04 -5.46
N GLY A 119 15.99 7.75 -4.34
CA GLY A 119 15.41 9.09 -4.36
C GLY A 119 13.97 9.09 -4.87
N ARG A 120 13.56 10.22 -5.46
CA ARG A 120 12.18 10.43 -5.89
C ARG A 120 11.87 9.68 -7.17
N GLN A 121 10.80 8.89 -7.12
CA GLN A 121 10.23 8.16 -8.25
C GLN A 121 8.73 8.44 -8.34
N GLU A 122 8.21 8.46 -9.55
CA GLU A 122 6.79 8.63 -9.82
C GLU A 122 6.22 7.38 -10.50
N TYR A 123 5.05 6.96 -10.06
CA TYR A 123 4.35 5.80 -10.59
C TYR A 123 2.93 6.20 -10.99
N ALA A 124 2.52 5.83 -12.19
CA ALA A 124 1.15 5.99 -12.66
C ALA A 124 0.60 4.63 -13.07
N ILE A 125 -0.51 4.24 -12.45
CA ILE A 125 -1.19 2.96 -12.65
C ILE A 125 -2.60 3.27 -13.10
N SER A 126 -3.05 2.66 -14.20
CA SER A 126 -4.43 2.79 -14.65
C SER A 126 -5.08 1.44 -14.91
N TYR A 127 -6.36 1.33 -14.61
CA TYR A 127 -7.13 0.11 -14.81
C TYR A 127 -8.62 0.41 -14.83
N THR A 128 -9.41 -0.55 -15.37
CA THR A 128 -10.86 -0.51 -15.35
C THR A 128 -11.38 -1.54 -14.36
N VAL A 129 -12.32 -1.14 -13.53
CA VAL A 129 -13.03 -2.00 -12.57
C VAL A 129 -14.45 -2.21 -13.05
N GLN A 130 -14.82 -3.46 -13.25
CA GLN A 130 -16.19 -3.88 -13.50
C GLN A 130 -16.83 -4.43 -12.23
N ASN A 131 -18.15 -4.41 -12.17
CA ASN A 131 -18.94 -4.87 -11.02
C ASN A 131 -18.65 -4.08 -9.74
N GLY A 132 -18.25 -2.80 -9.85
CA GLY A 132 -17.94 -1.93 -8.73
C GLY A 132 -19.16 -1.28 -8.08
N ILE A 133 -20.36 -1.47 -8.63
CA ILE A 133 -21.64 -0.97 -8.10
C ILE A 133 -22.48 -2.18 -7.67
N LEU A 134 -22.99 -2.11 -6.43
CA LEU A 134 -23.94 -3.08 -5.86
C LEU A 134 -25.37 -2.72 -6.24
#